data_70c59847c281ac4a5439a712a86aac98
#
_entry.id   70c59847c281ac4a5439a712a86aac98
#
_cell.length_a   1.000
_cell.length_b   1.000
_cell.length_c   1.000
_cell.angle_alpha   90.00
_cell.angle_beta   90.00
_cell.angle_gamma   90.00
#
_symmetry.space_group_name_H-M   'P 1'
#
loop_
_entity.id
_entity.type
_entity.pdbx_description
1 polymer ?
#
loop_
_entity_poly.entity_id
_entity_poly.type
_entity_poly.pdbx_seq_one_letter_code
_entity_poly.pdbx_strand_id
1 'polypeptide(L)'
;MARITSPDILTDKPTESHCSGMTKEQPLMITMDLTIKDGTQDALQVHLFHWARERRERVQLCSRKLQIWSDSISEIQKALHVVRLDSIQELVVSEFWNRETMKIFAPYLSQMKNRHLLKLSKMHADFYTASQKNSWYSWKIRAHLGQLQHLWELHVHEVLFLYGKLPAVLRSLRPLKALSLSTCALQEADLRCLSQAPCTRQLQHLQLTSLFMDNSSPESLRDLLEQVASTLETLALEDCAFTDAHLSAILLGLSQCSQLRVFSVYGNHISMAALYNLLSHTARLGHLSRGLYPAPLESYRPQEWGLGNIDPERLALVLASLGQVLRDLGPTQSVQICTDFCHHQNKCQFYSLGPDGSWVLTEEGLPSLSALSV
;
A
#
# COMPACT_ATOMS: atom_id res chain seq x y z
N MET A 1 -7.22 22.24 4.46
CA MET A 1 -7.18 23.71 4.36
C MET A 1 -7.10 24.10 2.89
N ALA A 2 -7.96 25.00 2.43
CA ALA A 2 -7.94 25.51 1.07
C ALA A 2 -6.85 26.57 0.93
N ARG A 3 -6.01 26.50 -0.12
CA ARG A 3 -5.03 27.54 -0.47
C ARG A 3 -5.47 28.24 -1.74
N ILE A 4 -5.48 29.57 -1.72
CA ILE A 4 -5.73 30.43 -2.86
C ILE A 4 -4.38 30.99 -3.30
N THR A 5 -3.96 30.71 -4.52
CA THR A 5 -2.75 31.28 -5.10
C THR A 5 -3.16 32.28 -6.18
N SER A 6 -2.84 33.56 -5.96
CA SER A 6 -2.89 34.58 -7.02
C SER A 6 -1.55 34.62 -7.76
N PRO A 7 -1.53 34.90 -9.07
CA PRO A 7 -0.29 35.16 -9.77
C PRO A 7 0.38 36.43 -9.22
N ASP A 8 1.71 36.39 -9.05
CA ASP A 8 2.51 37.51 -8.56
C ASP A 8 2.31 38.75 -9.43
N ILE A 9 1.86 39.83 -8.79
CA ILE A 9 1.80 41.17 -9.40
C ILE A 9 3.19 41.78 -9.25
N LEU A 10 4.02 41.67 -10.26
CA LEU A 10 5.20 42.53 -10.43
C LEU A 10 4.74 43.92 -10.84
N THR A 11 4.95 44.89 -9.95
CA THR A 11 4.75 46.30 -10.23
C THR A 11 5.89 46.79 -11.09
N ASP A 12 5.64 47.01 -12.38
CA ASP A 12 6.46 47.86 -13.23
C ASP A 12 5.64 49.03 -13.79
N LYS A 13 6.30 50.19 -13.86
CA LYS A 13 5.74 51.50 -14.21
C LYS A 13 5.24 51.55 -15.65
N PRO A 14 4.28 52.42 -15.96
CA PRO A 14 3.63 52.47 -17.24
C PRO A 14 4.53 53.12 -18.33
N THR A 15 4.78 52.38 -19.39
CA THR A 15 5.10 52.95 -20.72
C THR A 15 3.94 52.64 -21.64
N GLU A 16 3.27 53.68 -22.09
CA GLU A 16 2.20 53.61 -23.06
C GLU A 16 2.70 53.03 -24.40
N SER A 17 2.17 51.90 -24.79
CA SER A 17 2.11 51.51 -26.20
C SER A 17 0.81 50.73 -26.45
N HIS A 18 -0.05 51.33 -27.29
CA HIS A 18 -1.24 50.68 -27.81
C HIS A 18 -0.91 49.41 -28.54
N CYS A 19 -1.35 48.29 -27.97
CA CYS A 19 -1.64 47.05 -28.71
C CYS A 19 -2.85 46.36 -28.06
N SER A 20 -3.95 46.37 -28.79
CA SER A 20 -5.17 45.63 -28.48
C SER A 20 -4.92 44.13 -28.65
N GLY A 21 -4.35 43.50 -27.62
CA GLY A 21 -4.32 42.07 -27.42
C GLY A 21 -5.19 41.76 -26.20
N MET A 22 -6.34 41.10 -26.39
CA MET A 22 -7.13 40.56 -25.29
C MET A 22 -6.24 39.59 -24.52
N THR A 23 -5.64 40.07 -23.45
CA THR A 23 -5.04 39.20 -22.43
C THR A 23 -6.17 38.35 -21.83
N LYS A 24 -6.27 37.08 -22.22
CA LYS A 24 -7.13 36.12 -21.53
C LYS A 24 -6.69 36.12 -20.07
N GLU A 25 -7.50 36.70 -19.20
CA GLU A 25 -7.29 36.65 -17.76
C GLU A 25 -7.12 35.17 -17.39
N GLN A 26 -6.02 34.85 -16.72
CA GLN A 26 -5.79 33.48 -16.25
C GLN A 26 -6.85 33.15 -15.21
N PRO A 27 -7.48 31.96 -15.29
CA PRO A 27 -8.52 31.59 -14.34
C PRO A 27 -7.93 31.45 -12.93
N LEU A 28 -8.70 31.90 -11.95
CA LEU A 28 -8.38 31.73 -10.53
C LEU A 28 -8.26 30.23 -10.21
N MET A 29 -7.12 29.81 -9.71
CA MET A 29 -6.91 28.42 -9.31
C MET A 29 -7.17 28.25 -7.82
N ILE A 30 -8.10 27.36 -7.47
CA ILE A 30 -8.39 26.97 -6.09
C ILE A 30 -7.95 25.53 -5.91
N THR A 31 -7.02 25.31 -4.99
CA THR A 31 -6.52 23.96 -4.66
C THR A 31 -7.02 23.51 -3.31
N MET A 32 -7.63 22.33 -3.27
CA MET A 32 -8.09 21.68 -2.04
C MET A 32 -8.05 20.15 -2.20
N ASP A 33 -7.87 19.43 -1.11
CA ASP A 33 -8.06 17.98 -1.10
C ASP A 33 -9.54 17.65 -1.13
N LEU A 34 -9.92 16.67 -1.94
CA LEU A 34 -11.31 16.32 -2.18
C LEU A 34 -11.62 14.94 -1.62
N THR A 35 -12.76 14.85 -0.94
CA THR A 35 -13.32 13.58 -0.48
C THR A 35 -14.77 13.46 -0.95
N ILE A 36 -15.08 12.40 -1.69
CA ILE A 36 -16.43 12.08 -2.14
C ILE A 36 -16.95 10.95 -1.26
N LYS A 37 -18.03 11.21 -0.51
CA LYS A 37 -18.68 10.24 0.38
C LYS A 37 -20.17 10.22 0.12
N ASP A 38 -20.83 9.08 0.40
CA ASP A 38 -22.28 8.99 0.35
C ASP A 38 -22.90 9.66 1.58
N GLY A 39 -24.01 10.36 1.38
CA GLY A 39 -24.91 10.88 2.42
C GLY A 39 -24.50 12.19 3.10
N THR A 40 -23.23 12.44 3.40
CA THR A 40 -22.80 13.68 4.09
C THR A 40 -21.63 14.31 3.36
N GLN A 41 -21.96 15.15 2.38
CA GLN A 41 -20.94 15.98 1.75
C GLN A 41 -20.65 17.20 2.64
N ASP A 42 -19.39 17.60 2.70
CA ASP A 42 -18.99 18.86 3.34
C ASP A 42 -19.71 20.03 2.64
N ALA A 43 -20.47 20.81 3.41
CA ALA A 43 -21.24 21.93 2.89
C ALA A 43 -20.37 22.94 2.12
N LEU A 44 -19.13 23.13 2.56
CA LEU A 44 -18.16 23.97 1.87
C LEU A 44 -17.78 23.37 0.50
N GLN A 45 -17.54 22.07 0.43
CA GLN A 45 -17.21 21.38 -0.83
C GLN A 45 -18.36 21.47 -1.83
N VAL A 46 -19.61 21.25 -1.39
CA VAL A 46 -20.79 21.37 -2.25
C VAL A 46 -20.93 22.79 -2.77
N HIS A 47 -20.77 23.80 -1.89
CA HIS A 47 -20.85 25.20 -2.29
C HIS A 47 -19.74 25.56 -3.31
N LEU A 48 -18.52 25.12 -3.09
CA LEU A 48 -17.41 25.34 -4.00
C LEU A 48 -17.61 24.66 -5.37
N PHE A 49 -18.18 23.47 -5.41
CA PHE A 49 -18.51 22.79 -6.67
C PHE A 49 -19.55 23.58 -7.48
N HIS A 50 -20.61 24.04 -6.79
CA HIS A 50 -21.64 24.86 -7.45
C HIS A 50 -21.05 26.17 -7.96
N TRP A 51 -20.32 26.88 -7.12
CA TRP A 51 -19.68 28.16 -7.45
C TRP A 51 -18.67 28.05 -8.59
N ALA A 52 -17.79 27.03 -8.59
CA ALA A 52 -16.83 26.79 -9.65
C ALA A 52 -17.51 26.36 -10.96
N ARG A 53 -18.61 25.61 -10.87
CA ARG A 53 -19.39 25.19 -12.05
C ARG A 53 -20.02 26.37 -12.78
N GLU A 54 -20.52 27.36 -12.04
CA GLU A 54 -21.09 28.58 -12.63
C GLU A 54 -20.04 29.50 -13.26
N ARG A 55 -18.78 29.39 -12.80
CA ARG A 55 -17.68 30.29 -13.20
C ARG A 55 -16.54 29.57 -13.89
N ARG A 56 -16.83 28.54 -14.68
CA ARG A 56 -15.83 27.65 -15.33
C ARG A 56 -14.74 28.37 -16.12
N GLU A 57 -15.05 29.53 -16.71
CA GLU A 57 -14.10 30.29 -17.48
C GLU A 57 -13.14 31.11 -16.61
N ARG A 58 -13.55 31.44 -15.37
CA ARG A 58 -12.79 32.28 -14.46
C ARG A 58 -12.22 31.54 -13.27
N VAL A 59 -12.68 30.32 -13.02
CA VAL A 59 -12.29 29.52 -11.83
C VAL A 59 -11.98 28.11 -12.25
N GLN A 60 -10.83 27.61 -11.82
CA GLN A 60 -10.43 26.20 -11.94
C GLN A 60 -10.25 25.60 -10.57
N LEU A 61 -11.01 24.55 -10.29
CA LEU A 61 -10.86 23.76 -9.07
C LEU A 61 -9.80 22.68 -9.31
N CYS A 62 -8.75 22.68 -8.51
CA CYS A 62 -7.65 21.73 -8.53
C CYS A 62 -7.65 20.89 -7.26
N SER A 63 -7.23 19.63 -7.36
CA SER A 63 -7.04 18.76 -6.21
C SER A 63 -5.76 17.97 -6.34
N ARG A 64 -4.93 17.97 -5.32
CA ARG A 64 -3.76 17.08 -5.28
C ARG A 64 -4.15 15.67 -4.86
N LYS A 65 -5.06 15.55 -3.89
CA LYS A 65 -5.54 14.28 -3.34
C LYS A 65 -7.05 14.16 -3.55
N LEU A 66 -7.46 13.09 -4.23
CA LEU A 66 -8.86 12.72 -4.41
C LEU A 66 -9.11 11.39 -3.70
N GLN A 67 -10.04 11.42 -2.76
CA GLN A 67 -10.52 10.23 -2.05
C GLN A 67 -11.97 9.96 -2.42
N ILE A 68 -12.28 8.73 -2.81
CA ILE A 68 -13.63 8.29 -3.19
C ILE A 68 -14.05 7.16 -2.26
N TRP A 69 -15.08 7.44 -1.47
CA TRP A 69 -15.73 6.58 -0.48
C TRP A 69 -17.22 6.44 -0.82
N SER A 70 -17.56 6.44 -2.09
CA SER A 70 -18.93 6.40 -2.62
C SER A 70 -18.99 5.39 -3.75
N ASP A 71 -20.09 4.63 -3.83
CA ASP A 71 -20.46 3.79 -4.96
C ASP A 71 -21.37 4.53 -5.96
N SER A 72 -21.87 5.71 -5.58
CA SER A 72 -22.75 6.54 -6.40
C SER A 72 -21.99 7.18 -7.56
N ILE A 73 -22.07 6.57 -8.74
CA ILE A 73 -21.43 7.09 -9.95
C ILE A 73 -21.87 8.52 -10.29
N SER A 74 -23.11 8.90 -9.96
CA SER A 74 -23.62 10.26 -10.22
C SER A 74 -22.88 11.30 -9.37
N GLU A 75 -22.64 11.03 -8.09
CA GLU A 75 -21.89 11.92 -7.20
C GLU A 75 -20.43 12.03 -7.61
N ILE A 76 -19.83 10.90 -7.96
CA ILE A 76 -18.44 10.85 -8.49
C ILE A 76 -18.34 11.72 -9.76
N GLN A 77 -19.25 11.56 -10.72
CA GLN A 77 -19.22 12.33 -11.96
C GLN A 77 -19.44 13.84 -11.74
N LYS A 78 -20.35 14.23 -10.83
CA LYS A 78 -20.56 15.64 -10.48
C LYS A 78 -19.27 16.31 -10.02
N ALA A 79 -18.50 15.64 -9.17
CA ALA A 79 -17.22 16.13 -8.69
C ALA A 79 -16.16 16.18 -9.82
N LEU A 80 -16.02 15.08 -10.58
CA LEU A 80 -14.99 14.96 -11.64
C LEU A 80 -15.20 15.92 -12.81
N HIS A 81 -16.44 16.38 -13.05
CA HIS A 81 -16.73 17.36 -14.09
C HIS A 81 -16.33 18.79 -13.73
N VAL A 82 -16.08 19.08 -12.46
CA VAL A 82 -15.74 20.42 -11.97
C VAL A 82 -14.24 20.54 -11.69
N VAL A 83 -13.60 19.43 -11.36
CA VAL A 83 -12.20 19.36 -10.97
C VAL A 83 -11.30 19.18 -12.18
N ARG A 84 -10.20 19.89 -12.19
CA ARG A 84 -9.13 19.69 -13.18
C ARG A 84 -8.41 18.37 -12.92
N LEU A 85 -8.69 17.35 -13.73
CA LEU A 85 -8.26 15.96 -13.49
C LEU A 85 -6.73 15.76 -13.54
N ASP A 86 -6.03 16.53 -14.37
CA ASP A 86 -4.56 16.48 -14.44
C ASP A 86 -3.86 17.09 -13.21
N SER A 87 -4.60 17.80 -12.33
CA SER A 87 -4.06 18.28 -11.05
C SER A 87 -3.97 17.17 -9.99
N ILE A 88 -4.67 16.04 -10.19
CA ILE A 88 -4.72 14.94 -9.23
C ILE A 88 -3.42 14.15 -9.25
N GLN A 89 -2.74 14.12 -8.11
CA GLN A 89 -1.48 13.42 -7.87
C GLN A 89 -1.68 12.12 -7.09
N GLU A 90 -2.66 12.10 -6.19
CA GLU A 90 -3.01 10.95 -5.35
C GLU A 90 -4.47 10.59 -5.56
N LEU A 91 -4.73 9.34 -5.89
CA LEU A 91 -6.08 8.81 -5.99
C LEU A 91 -6.26 7.63 -5.04
N VAL A 92 -7.24 7.74 -4.16
CA VAL A 92 -7.65 6.69 -3.24
C VAL A 92 -9.11 6.35 -3.52
N VAL A 93 -9.37 5.09 -3.87
CA VAL A 93 -10.72 4.55 -4.02
C VAL A 93 -10.90 3.43 -3.00
N SER A 94 -11.86 3.60 -2.09
CA SER A 94 -12.12 2.67 -1.01
C SER A 94 -13.61 2.44 -0.87
N GLU A 95 -14.20 1.76 -1.85
CA GLU A 95 -15.62 1.41 -1.86
C GLU A 95 -15.87 0.18 -2.74
N PHE A 96 -16.99 -0.51 -2.49
CA PHE A 96 -17.42 -1.69 -3.23
C PHE A 96 -17.90 -1.33 -4.64
N TRP A 97 -16.96 -1.05 -5.53
CA TRP A 97 -17.30 -0.78 -6.92
C TRP A 97 -17.62 -2.06 -7.68
N ASN A 98 -18.75 -2.01 -8.36
CA ASN A 98 -19.10 -3.04 -9.31
C ASN A 98 -18.49 -2.74 -10.69
N ARG A 99 -18.73 -3.66 -11.61
CA ARG A 99 -18.27 -3.59 -12.99
C ARG A 99 -18.70 -2.30 -13.71
N GLU A 100 -19.94 -1.88 -13.55
CA GLU A 100 -20.49 -0.73 -14.28
C GLU A 100 -19.91 0.58 -13.74
N THR A 101 -19.76 0.70 -12.42
CA THR A 101 -19.09 1.85 -11.80
C THR A 101 -17.67 2.01 -12.33
N MET A 102 -16.90 0.90 -12.36
CA MET A 102 -15.53 0.92 -12.87
C MET A 102 -15.46 1.26 -14.37
N LYS A 103 -16.38 0.76 -15.18
CA LYS A 103 -16.47 1.06 -16.61
C LYS A 103 -16.68 2.55 -16.89
N ILE A 104 -17.53 3.19 -16.09
CA ILE A 104 -17.82 4.62 -16.22
C ILE A 104 -16.65 5.46 -15.70
N PHE A 105 -15.98 5.02 -14.63
CA PHE A 105 -14.86 5.73 -14.03
C PHE A 105 -13.56 5.63 -14.84
N ALA A 106 -13.30 4.50 -15.49
CA ALA A 106 -12.04 4.25 -16.19
C ALA A 106 -11.58 5.36 -17.16
N PRO A 107 -12.45 6.03 -17.94
CA PRO A 107 -12.07 7.15 -18.78
C PRO A 107 -11.54 8.37 -18.03
N TYR A 108 -12.02 8.61 -16.81
CA TYR A 108 -11.49 9.68 -15.94
C TYR A 108 -10.10 9.34 -15.42
N LEU A 109 -9.87 8.06 -15.14
CA LEU A 109 -8.57 7.55 -14.71
C LEU A 109 -7.45 7.93 -15.71
N SER A 110 -7.71 7.83 -16.99
CA SER A 110 -6.73 8.16 -18.04
C SER A 110 -6.44 9.66 -18.18
N GLN A 111 -7.33 10.52 -17.69
CA GLN A 111 -7.16 11.98 -17.72
C GLN A 111 -6.34 12.51 -16.54
N MET A 112 -6.21 11.73 -15.48
CA MET A 112 -5.40 12.08 -14.30
C MET A 112 -3.92 11.75 -14.56
N LYS A 113 -3.29 12.46 -15.51
CA LYS A 113 -1.97 12.10 -16.06
C LYS A 113 -0.81 12.26 -15.08
N ASN A 114 -0.91 13.17 -14.12
CA ASN A 114 0.16 13.49 -13.17
C ASN A 114 0.10 12.67 -11.88
N ARG A 115 -0.70 11.60 -11.87
CA ARG A 115 -0.86 10.77 -10.68
C ARG A 115 0.38 9.92 -10.43
N HIS A 116 0.88 10.01 -9.20
CA HIS A 116 2.00 9.20 -8.72
C HIS A 116 1.57 8.10 -7.74
N LEU A 117 0.44 8.27 -7.04
CA LEU A 117 -0.11 7.29 -6.11
C LEU A 117 -1.50 6.84 -6.53
N LEU A 118 -1.71 5.53 -6.54
CA LEU A 118 -3.01 4.89 -6.76
C LEU A 118 -3.27 3.85 -5.67
N LYS A 119 -4.31 4.09 -4.86
CA LYS A 119 -4.84 3.11 -3.89
C LYS A 119 -6.21 2.65 -4.35
N LEU A 120 -6.37 1.35 -4.52
CA LEU A 120 -7.63 0.70 -4.87
C LEU A 120 -8.00 -0.30 -3.78
N SER A 121 -9.19 -0.17 -3.21
CA SER A 121 -9.67 -1.07 -2.17
C SER A 121 -11.09 -1.51 -2.41
N LYS A 122 -11.43 -2.73 -1.95
CA LYS A 122 -12.79 -3.28 -1.93
C LYS A 122 -13.48 -3.37 -3.30
N MET A 123 -12.76 -3.83 -4.32
CA MET A 123 -13.33 -4.03 -5.65
C MET A 123 -14.05 -5.38 -5.75
N HIS A 124 -15.35 -5.35 -6.02
CA HIS A 124 -16.30 -6.46 -5.82
C HIS A 124 -16.08 -7.72 -6.68
N ALA A 125 -16.64 -8.85 -6.19
CA ALA A 125 -16.51 -10.20 -6.70
C ALA A 125 -17.23 -10.50 -8.04
N ASP A 126 -18.10 -9.64 -8.53
CA ASP A 126 -18.77 -9.84 -9.83
C ASP A 126 -17.78 -9.94 -11.01
N PHE A 127 -16.52 -9.62 -10.74
CA PHE A 127 -15.40 -9.85 -11.64
C PHE A 127 -14.94 -11.33 -11.71
N TYR A 128 -15.40 -12.20 -10.80
CA TYR A 128 -14.93 -13.59 -10.66
C TYR A 128 -15.55 -14.59 -11.59
N THR A 129 -16.70 -14.30 -12.17
CA THR A 129 -17.30 -15.28 -13.07
C THR A 129 -16.38 -15.49 -14.26
N ALA A 130 -15.87 -16.71 -14.40
CA ALA A 130 -14.90 -17.18 -15.40
C ALA A 130 -15.41 -17.10 -16.87
N SER A 131 -16.39 -16.25 -17.15
CA SER A 131 -16.90 -16.08 -18.50
C SER A 131 -15.90 -15.27 -19.35
N GLN A 132 -15.79 -15.61 -20.63
CA GLN A 132 -14.96 -14.88 -21.62
C GLN A 132 -15.17 -13.35 -21.65
N LYS A 133 -16.30 -12.87 -21.10
CA LYS A 133 -16.62 -11.45 -20.94
C LYS A 133 -15.67 -10.71 -19.96
N ASN A 134 -14.99 -11.43 -19.06
CA ASN A 134 -14.07 -10.84 -18.08
C ASN A 134 -12.70 -10.46 -18.68
N SER A 135 -12.30 -11.05 -19.79
CA SER A 135 -11.05 -10.72 -20.48
C SER A 135 -11.02 -9.26 -20.96
N TRP A 136 -12.19 -8.70 -21.32
CA TRP A 136 -12.32 -7.33 -21.78
C TRP A 136 -12.04 -6.28 -20.71
N TYR A 137 -12.38 -6.55 -19.41
CA TYR A 137 -12.12 -5.62 -18.29
C TYR A 137 -10.66 -5.54 -17.91
N SER A 138 -10.02 -6.69 -17.81
CA SER A 138 -8.58 -6.73 -17.52
C SER A 138 -7.79 -6.01 -18.62
N TRP A 139 -8.24 -6.09 -19.88
CA TRP A 139 -7.64 -5.37 -21.00
C TRP A 139 -7.88 -3.85 -20.89
N LYS A 140 -9.10 -3.39 -20.58
CA LYS A 140 -9.38 -1.95 -20.43
C LYS A 140 -8.66 -1.32 -19.25
N ILE A 141 -8.73 -1.94 -18.07
CA ILE A 141 -8.01 -1.46 -16.89
C ILE A 141 -6.51 -1.40 -17.18
N ARG A 142 -5.94 -2.41 -17.80
CA ARG A 142 -4.55 -2.42 -18.25
C ARG A 142 -4.23 -1.25 -19.18
N ALA A 143 -5.08 -0.98 -20.17
CA ALA A 143 -4.88 0.11 -21.11
C ALA A 143 -4.89 1.47 -20.41
N HIS A 144 -5.75 1.67 -19.40
CA HIS A 144 -5.79 2.91 -18.63
C HIS A 144 -4.64 3.02 -17.63
N LEU A 145 -4.25 1.92 -16.97
CA LEU A 145 -3.08 1.92 -16.07
C LEU A 145 -1.77 2.15 -16.82
N GLY A 146 -1.62 1.59 -18.02
CA GLY A 146 -0.45 1.82 -18.88
C GLY A 146 -0.27 3.28 -19.35
N GLN A 147 -1.30 4.11 -19.25
CA GLN A 147 -1.22 5.54 -19.53
C GLN A 147 -0.69 6.39 -18.35
N LEU A 148 -0.55 5.78 -17.16
CA LEU A 148 -0.10 6.46 -15.95
C LEU A 148 1.42 6.57 -15.93
N GLN A 149 1.95 7.52 -16.70
CA GLN A 149 3.39 7.70 -16.91
C GLN A 149 4.17 8.10 -15.65
N HIS A 150 3.48 8.66 -14.65
CA HIS A 150 4.06 9.16 -13.40
C HIS A 150 3.72 8.29 -12.18
N LEU A 151 3.04 7.16 -12.38
CA LEU A 151 2.70 6.25 -11.28
C LEU A 151 3.95 5.53 -10.81
N TRP A 152 4.33 5.72 -9.53
CA TRP A 152 5.41 4.99 -8.88
C TRP A 152 4.97 4.26 -7.61
N GLU A 153 3.72 4.47 -7.16
CA GLU A 153 3.17 3.86 -5.96
C GLU A 153 1.79 3.26 -6.24
N LEU A 154 1.67 1.94 -6.06
CA LEU A 154 0.45 1.17 -6.29
C LEU A 154 0.10 0.35 -5.06
N HIS A 155 -1.07 0.62 -4.48
CA HIS A 155 -1.65 -0.16 -3.39
C HIS A 155 -2.95 -0.80 -3.84
N VAL A 156 -3.07 -2.09 -3.60
CA VAL A 156 -4.24 -2.88 -3.97
C VAL A 156 -4.66 -3.71 -2.75
N HIS A 157 -5.86 -3.44 -2.25
CA HIS A 157 -6.42 -4.13 -1.10
C HIS A 157 -7.79 -4.72 -1.45
N GLU A 158 -7.97 -6.01 -1.21
CA GLU A 158 -9.25 -6.71 -1.46
C GLU A 158 -9.76 -6.50 -2.90
N VAL A 159 -8.85 -6.61 -3.87
CA VAL A 159 -9.17 -6.42 -5.29
C VAL A 159 -9.07 -7.74 -6.03
N LEU A 160 -10.22 -8.29 -6.31
CA LEU A 160 -10.36 -9.66 -6.75
C LEU A 160 -10.19 -9.83 -8.28
N PHE A 161 -10.29 -8.78 -9.07
CA PHE A 161 -10.09 -8.85 -10.52
C PHE A 161 -8.63 -9.08 -10.94
N LEU A 162 -7.69 -9.02 -9.99
CA LEU A 162 -6.27 -9.29 -10.25
C LEU A 162 -5.94 -10.78 -10.33
N TYR A 163 -6.82 -11.66 -9.87
CA TYR A 163 -6.60 -13.11 -9.89
C TYR A 163 -6.22 -13.63 -11.28
N GLY A 164 -5.00 -14.14 -11.42
CA GLY A 164 -4.43 -14.57 -12.69
C GLY A 164 -4.26 -13.46 -13.74
N LYS A 165 -4.35 -12.17 -13.34
CA LYS A 165 -4.24 -11.01 -14.24
C LYS A 165 -3.12 -10.05 -13.87
N LEU A 166 -2.50 -10.23 -12.72
CA LEU A 166 -1.40 -9.40 -12.26
C LEU A 166 -0.27 -9.28 -13.29
N PRO A 167 0.15 -10.35 -14.01
CA PRO A 167 1.16 -10.25 -15.05
C PRO A 167 0.82 -9.24 -16.14
N ALA A 168 -0.45 -9.18 -16.55
CA ALA A 168 -0.88 -8.26 -17.59
C ALA A 168 -0.89 -6.80 -17.12
N VAL A 169 -1.21 -6.58 -15.84
CA VAL A 169 -1.17 -5.24 -15.22
C VAL A 169 0.27 -4.76 -15.06
N LEU A 170 1.13 -5.55 -14.45
CA LEU A 170 2.53 -5.17 -14.18
C LEU A 170 3.33 -4.88 -15.46
N ARG A 171 3.08 -5.62 -16.55
CA ARG A 171 3.77 -5.36 -17.83
C ARG A 171 3.45 -3.99 -18.43
N SER A 172 2.32 -3.39 -18.05
CA SER A 172 1.91 -2.09 -18.57
C SER A 172 2.40 -0.91 -17.75
N LEU A 173 2.93 -1.17 -16.53
CA LEU A 173 3.37 -0.14 -15.62
C LEU A 173 4.84 0.26 -15.85
N ARG A 174 5.14 1.50 -15.52
CA ARG A 174 6.51 1.99 -15.37
C ARG A 174 7.14 1.50 -14.07
N PRO A 175 8.46 1.64 -13.87
CA PRO A 175 9.11 1.24 -12.64
C PRO A 175 8.44 1.84 -11.41
N LEU A 176 8.03 0.96 -10.49
CA LEU A 176 7.41 1.32 -9.22
C LEU A 176 8.46 1.49 -8.14
N LYS A 177 8.23 2.42 -7.21
CA LYS A 177 8.98 2.55 -5.95
C LYS A 177 8.29 1.80 -4.83
N ALA A 178 6.95 1.79 -4.83
CA ALA A 178 6.15 1.12 -3.82
C ALA A 178 5.08 0.24 -4.44
N LEU A 179 4.97 -0.99 -3.94
CA LEU A 179 3.92 -1.94 -4.30
C LEU A 179 3.36 -2.57 -3.01
N SER A 180 2.06 -2.45 -2.82
CA SER A 180 1.33 -3.10 -1.74
C SER A 180 0.20 -3.95 -2.33
N LEU A 181 0.21 -5.24 -2.02
CA LEU A 181 -0.85 -6.19 -2.35
C LEU A 181 -1.38 -6.78 -1.05
N SER A 182 -2.65 -6.55 -0.75
CA SER A 182 -3.24 -6.96 0.51
C SER A 182 -4.60 -7.63 0.30
N THR A 183 -4.83 -8.75 0.97
CA THR A 183 -6.08 -9.52 0.90
C THR A 183 -6.51 -9.82 -0.56
N CYS A 184 -5.53 -10.06 -1.43
CA CYS A 184 -5.76 -10.38 -2.83
C CYS A 184 -5.57 -11.87 -3.06
N ALA A 185 -6.50 -12.52 -3.76
CA ALA A 185 -6.27 -13.87 -4.24
C ALA A 185 -5.25 -13.82 -5.39
N LEU A 186 -4.09 -14.45 -5.21
CA LEU A 186 -3.04 -14.54 -6.21
C LEU A 186 -2.80 -16.00 -6.60
N GLN A 187 -2.49 -16.23 -7.87
CA GLN A 187 -2.00 -17.53 -8.36
C GLN A 187 -0.47 -17.57 -8.28
N GLU A 188 0.11 -18.77 -8.30
CA GLU A 188 1.56 -18.96 -8.41
C GLU A 188 2.18 -18.18 -9.60
N ALA A 189 1.47 -18.12 -10.73
CA ALA A 189 1.88 -17.35 -11.89
C ALA A 189 1.90 -15.84 -11.63
N ASP A 190 1.02 -15.33 -10.76
CA ASP A 190 1.00 -13.93 -10.35
C ASP A 190 2.22 -13.60 -9.48
N LEU A 191 2.56 -14.47 -8.52
CA LEU A 191 3.74 -14.33 -7.66
C LEU A 191 5.04 -14.39 -8.46
N ARG A 192 5.16 -15.38 -9.35
CA ARG A 192 6.33 -15.51 -10.25
C ARG A 192 6.51 -14.27 -11.13
N CYS A 193 5.42 -13.66 -11.54
CA CYS A 193 5.46 -12.44 -12.34
C CYS A 193 6.07 -11.26 -11.57
N LEU A 194 5.92 -11.19 -10.26
CA LEU A 194 6.52 -10.13 -9.45
C LEU A 194 8.06 -10.10 -9.60
N SER A 195 8.71 -11.25 -9.63
CA SER A 195 10.17 -11.35 -9.84
C SER A 195 10.59 -11.10 -11.28
N GLN A 196 9.70 -11.20 -12.26
CA GLN A 196 10.03 -11.07 -13.68
C GLN A 196 9.65 -9.72 -14.30
N ALA A 197 8.77 -8.97 -13.64
CA ALA A 197 8.25 -7.73 -14.20
C ALA A 197 9.31 -6.61 -14.17
N PRO A 198 9.51 -5.87 -15.27
CA PRO A 198 10.45 -4.75 -15.28
C PRO A 198 10.07 -3.64 -14.27
N CYS A 199 8.77 -3.47 -13.99
CA CYS A 199 8.28 -2.42 -13.09
C CYS A 199 8.61 -2.65 -11.62
N THR A 200 8.98 -3.88 -11.21
CA THR A 200 9.31 -4.21 -9.82
C THR A 200 10.80 -4.07 -9.47
N ARG A 201 11.68 -3.91 -10.47
CA ARG A 201 13.14 -3.92 -10.31
C ARG A 201 13.71 -2.80 -9.43
N GLN A 202 12.97 -1.74 -9.20
CA GLN A 202 13.41 -0.57 -8.43
C GLN A 202 12.55 -0.35 -7.19
N LEU A 203 11.88 -1.40 -6.70
CA LEU A 203 11.06 -1.30 -5.50
C LEU A 203 11.91 -0.92 -4.29
N GLN A 204 11.47 0.11 -3.59
CA GLN A 204 11.96 0.55 -2.29
C GLN A 204 11.05 0.03 -1.18
N HIS A 205 9.74 -0.10 -1.47
CA HIS A 205 8.75 -0.54 -0.51
C HIS A 205 7.91 -1.68 -1.11
N LEU A 206 7.98 -2.85 -0.49
CA LEU A 206 7.18 -4.02 -0.85
C LEU A 206 6.36 -4.46 0.34
N GLN A 207 5.04 -4.52 0.16
CA GLN A 207 4.11 -5.02 1.16
C GLN A 207 3.23 -6.11 0.54
N LEU A 208 3.29 -7.29 1.12
CA LEU A 208 2.44 -8.43 0.82
C LEU A 208 1.75 -8.82 2.13
N THR A 209 0.44 -8.64 2.21
CA THR A 209 -0.30 -8.80 3.48
C THR A 209 -1.56 -9.62 3.26
N SER A 210 -1.84 -10.55 4.16
CA SER A 210 -3.02 -11.43 4.11
C SER A 210 -3.18 -12.12 2.76
N LEU A 211 -2.07 -12.65 2.25
CA LEU A 211 -2.01 -13.44 1.03
C LEU A 211 -1.83 -14.92 1.41
N PHE A 212 -2.73 -15.78 0.96
CA PHE A 212 -2.60 -17.23 1.22
C PHE A 212 -1.49 -17.83 0.36
N MET A 213 -0.28 -17.91 0.93
CA MET A 213 0.92 -18.40 0.24
C MET A 213 1.38 -19.80 0.68
N ASP A 214 0.59 -20.48 1.51
CA ASP A 214 0.88 -21.83 2.04
C ASP A 214 1.21 -22.86 0.97
N ASN A 215 0.57 -22.77 -0.19
CA ASN A 215 0.77 -23.66 -1.34
C ASN A 215 1.63 -23.03 -2.45
N SER A 216 2.22 -21.86 -2.22
CA SER A 216 3.06 -21.20 -3.22
C SER A 216 4.51 -21.68 -3.14
N SER A 217 5.20 -21.63 -4.28
CA SER A 217 6.64 -21.91 -4.33
C SER A 217 7.42 -20.77 -3.67
N PRO A 218 8.22 -21.04 -2.63
CA PRO A 218 9.02 -20.02 -1.95
C PRO A 218 10.10 -19.41 -2.86
N GLU A 219 10.45 -20.07 -3.96
CA GLU A 219 11.43 -19.60 -4.93
C GLU A 219 11.01 -18.29 -5.60
N SER A 220 9.71 -18.14 -5.88
CA SER A 220 9.20 -16.91 -6.51
C SER A 220 9.45 -15.65 -5.65
N LEU A 221 9.32 -15.78 -4.33
CA LEU A 221 9.61 -14.69 -3.41
C LEU A 221 11.11 -14.47 -3.22
N ARG A 222 11.89 -15.56 -3.14
CA ARG A 222 13.37 -15.47 -3.10
C ARG A 222 13.89 -14.69 -4.33
N ASP A 223 13.47 -15.09 -5.53
CA ASP A 223 13.89 -14.46 -6.78
C ASP A 223 13.52 -12.97 -6.83
N LEU A 224 12.35 -12.61 -6.26
CA LEU A 224 11.95 -11.21 -6.12
C LEU A 224 12.88 -10.44 -5.18
N LEU A 225 13.19 -10.99 -4.01
CA LEU A 225 14.08 -10.34 -3.04
C LEU A 225 15.49 -10.15 -3.60
N GLU A 226 16.03 -11.15 -4.29
CA GLU A 226 17.34 -11.04 -4.97
C GLU A 226 17.34 -9.91 -6.02
N GLN A 227 16.24 -9.77 -6.76
CA GLN A 227 16.11 -8.70 -7.76
C GLN A 227 16.09 -7.30 -7.16
N VAL A 228 15.43 -7.11 -6.00
CA VAL A 228 15.25 -5.80 -5.37
C VAL A 228 16.25 -5.53 -4.24
N ALA A 229 17.18 -6.43 -3.99
CA ALA A 229 18.09 -6.41 -2.84
C ALA A 229 18.85 -5.07 -2.67
N SER A 230 19.22 -4.42 -3.78
CA SER A 230 19.97 -3.16 -3.77
C SER A 230 19.12 -1.92 -3.50
N THR A 231 17.79 -2.02 -3.60
CA THR A 231 16.88 -0.86 -3.52
C THR A 231 15.87 -0.93 -2.39
N LEU A 232 15.62 -2.14 -1.85
CA LEU A 232 14.55 -2.38 -0.90
C LEU A 232 14.85 -1.76 0.47
N GLU A 233 14.03 -0.81 0.88
CA GLU A 233 14.13 -0.13 2.18
C GLU A 233 13.11 -0.66 3.19
N THR A 234 11.99 -1.19 2.69
CA THR A 234 10.89 -1.66 3.52
C THR A 234 10.30 -2.94 2.94
N LEU A 235 10.22 -3.97 3.76
CA LEU A 235 9.61 -5.26 3.44
C LEU A 235 8.58 -5.63 4.50
N ALA A 236 7.33 -5.84 4.08
CA ALA A 236 6.30 -6.43 4.91
C ALA A 236 5.76 -7.70 4.25
N LEU A 237 5.83 -8.80 4.97
CA LEU A 237 5.33 -10.13 4.59
C LEU A 237 4.40 -10.61 5.72
N GLU A 238 3.25 -9.96 5.86
CA GLU A 238 2.41 -10.04 7.04
C GLU A 238 1.19 -10.94 6.78
N ASP A 239 0.88 -11.84 7.73
CA ASP A 239 -0.33 -12.69 7.65
C ASP A 239 -0.42 -13.45 6.30
N CYS A 240 0.69 -14.03 5.86
CA CYS A 240 0.80 -14.70 4.56
C CYS A 240 0.81 -16.24 4.66
N ALA A 241 0.51 -16.79 5.83
CA ALA A 241 0.58 -18.22 6.12
C ALA A 241 1.96 -18.84 5.84
N PHE A 242 3.03 -18.07 6.05
CA PHE A 242 4.39 -18.56 5.88
C PHE A 242 4.71 -19.61 6.96
N THR A 243 5.43 -20.64 6.53
CA THR A 243 6.00 -21.68 7.36
C THR A 243 7.52 -21.50 7.48
N ASP A 244 8.16 -22.31 8.31
CA ASP A 244 9.62 -22.35 8.45
C ASP A 244 10.33 -22.58 7.12
N ALA A 245 9.74 -23.38 6.23
CA ALA A 245 10.29 -23.63 4.88
C ALA A 245 10.32 -22.38 4.01
N HIS A 246 9.23 -21.60 4.03
CA HIS A 246 9.17 -20.33 3.29
C HIS A 246 10.22 -19.34 3.77
N LEU A 247 10.35 -19.20 5.11
CA LEU A 247 11.36 -18.29 5.67
C LEU A 247 12.79 -18.75 5.35
N SER A 248 13.06 -20.04 5.48
CA SER A 248 14.40 -20.58 5.12
C SER A 248 14.79 -20.28 3.69
N ALA A 249 13.85 -20.37 2.75
CA ALA A 249 14.11 -20.11 1.34
C ALA A 249 14.44 -18.65 1.04
N ILE A 250 13.86 -17.70 1.80
CA ILE A 250 14.09 -16.26 1.56
C ILE A 250 15.27 -15.68 2.32
N LEU A 251 15.86 -16.40 3.30
CA LEU A 251 16.95 -15.87 4.14
C LEU A 251 18.14 -15.37 3.34
N LEU A 252 18.51 -16.07 2.27
CA LEU A 252 19.65 -15.68 1.44
C LEU A 252 19.37 -14.34 0.72
N GLY A 253 18.22 -14.23 0.06
CA GLY A 253 17.80 -12.98 -0.61
C GLY A 253 17.65 -11.83 0.37
N LEU A 254 17.06 -12.10 1.54
CA LEU A 254 16.91 -11.11 2.61
C LEU A 254 18.26 -10.59 3.09
N SER A 255 19.25 -11.45 3.27
CA SER A 255 20.60 -11.08 3.68
C SER A 255 21.30 -10.12 2.72
N GLN A 256 20.90 -10.11 1.46
CA GLN A 256 21.46 -9.23 0.42
C GLN A 256 20.77 -7.85 0.40
N CYS A 257 19.62 -7.67 1.11
CA CYS A 257 18.87 -6.42 1.15
C CYS A 257 19.59 -5.37 2.03
N SER A 258 20.72 -4.86 1.56
CA SER A 258 21.61 -3.97 2.33
C SER A 258 20.97 -2.64 2.70
N GLN A 259 19.95 -2.17 1.97
CA GLN A 259 19.25 -0.91 2.24
C GLN A 259 18.03 -1.07 3.15
N LEU A 260 17.73 -2.29 3.59
CA LEU A 260 16.52 -2.59 4.35
C LEU A 260 16.55 -1.91 5.73
N ARG A 261 15.55 -1.08 6.00
CA ARG A 261 15.37 -0.28 7.23
C ARG A 261 14.25 -0.81 8.11
N VAL A 262 13.21 -1.34 7.47
CA VAL A 262 12.02 -1.84 8.16
C VAL A 262 11.68 -3.22 7.60
N PHE A 263 11.55 -4.19 8.50
CA PHE A 263 11.14 -5.53 8.16
C PHE A 263 10.00 -5.99 9.07
N SER A 264 8.94 -6.50 8.47
CA SER A 264 7.79 -7.03 9.18
C SER A 264 7.39 -8.39 8.61
N VAL A 265 7.18 -9.36 9.50
CA VAL A 265 6.78 -10.74 9.16
C VAL A 265 5.75 -11.29 10.15
N TYR A 266 5.11 -10.42 10.92
CA TYR A 266 4.12 -10.84 11.90
C TYR A 266 2.90 -11.53 11.27
N GLY A 267 2.10 -12.23 12.09
CA GLY A 267 0.94 -12.98 11.64
C GLY A 267 1.27 -14.26 10.86
N ASN A 268 2.54 -14.70 10.87
CA ASN A 268 2.96 -15.96 10.29
C ASN A 268 3.29 -16.99 11.36
N HIS A 269 2.99 -18.26 11.09
CA HIS A 269 3.11 -19.34 12.06
C HIS A 269 4.46 -20.04 11.94
N ILE A 270 5.47 -19.52 12.61
CA ILE A 270 6.84 -20.01 12.55
C ILE A 270 7.31 -20.56 13.90
N SER A 271 8.25 -21.51 13.88
CA SER A 271 8.86 -22.05 15.07
C SER A 271 9.88 -21.10 15.69
N MET A 272 10.21 -21.32 16.97
CA MET A 272 11.29 -20.61 17.65
C MET A 272 12.64 -20.77 16.91
N ALA A 273 12.89 -21.93 16.33
CA ALA A 273 14.10 -22.21 15.57
C ALA A 273 14.18 -21.35 14.29
N ALA A 274 13.08 -21.24 13.55
CA ALA A 274 13.00 -20.40 12.37
C ALA A 274 13.13 -18.91 12.71
N LEU A 275 12.51 -18.47 13.80
CA LEU A 275 12.63 -17.10 14.29
C LEU A 275 14.08 -16.78 14.69
N TYR A 276 14.76 -17.70 15.40
CA TYR A 276 16.19 -17.54 15.73
C TYR A 276 17.06 -17.37 14.48
N ASN A 277 16.89 -18.24 13.50
CA ASN A 277 17.61 -18.14 12.23
C ASN A 277 17.35 -16.80 11.54
N LEU A 278 16.10 -16.36 11.50
CA LEU A 278 15.70 -15.09 10.90
C LEU A 278 16.38 -13.92 11.62
N LEU A 279 16.32 -13.86 12.95
CA LEU A 279 16.97 -12.81 13.76
C LEU A 279 18.48 -12.80 13.56
N SER A 280 19.13 -13.98 13.47
CA SER A 280 20.56 -14.08 13.22
C SER A 280 20.99 -13.54 11.86
N HIS A 281 20.13 -13.66 10.84
CA HIS A 281 20.38 -13.08 9.51
C HIS A 281 20.09 -11.58 9.48
N THR A 282 18.97 -11.15 10.08
CA THR A 282 18.59 -9.73 10.08
C THR A 282 19.49 -8.86 10.97
N ALA A 283 20.09 -9.42 12.02
CA ALA A 283 21.07 -8.71 12.85
C ALA A 283 22.31 -8.25 12.08
N ARG A 284 22.61 -8.86 10.94
CA ARG A 284 23.73 -8.49 10.06
C ARG A 284 23.41 -7.35 9.10
N LEU A 285 22.13 -6.95 9.00
CA LEU A 285 21.69 -5.86 8.13
C LEU A 285 21.95 -4.52 8.82
N GLY A 286 23.04 -3.83 8.42
CA GLY A 286 23.52 -2.63 9.09
C GLY A 286 22.57 -1.44 9.08
N HIS A 287 21.60 -1.41 8.18
CA HIS A 287 20.59 -0.34 8.07
C HIS A 287 19.24 -0.70 8.70
N LEU A 288 19.04 -1.96 9.10
CA LEU A 288 17.78 -2.41 9.67
C LEU A 288 17.57 -1.77 11.04
N SER A 289 16.64 -0.85 11.14
CA SER A 289 16.32 -0.10 12.36
C SER A 289 15.11 -0.64 13.10
N ARG A 290 14.18 -1.31 12.40
CA ARG A 290 12.92 -1.80 12.97
C ARG A 290 12.57 -3.19 12.42
N GLY A 291 12.28 -4.12 13.34
CA GLY A 291 11.83 -5.47 13.02
C GLY A 291 10.58 -5.83 13.80
N LEU A 292 9.54 -6.31 13.10
CA LEU A 292 8.29 -6.80 13.68
C LEU A 292 8.12 -8.28 13.33
N TYR A 293 8.15 -9.13 14.34
CA TYR A 293 8.19 -10.58 14.21
C TYR A 293 6.99 -11.22 14.91
N PRO A 294 6.53 -12.40 14.48
CA PRO A 294 5.46 -13.12 15.19
C PRO A 294 5.97 -13.72 16.48
N ALA A 295 5.08 -13.89 17.46
CA ALA A 295 5.32 -14.82 18.55
C ALA A 295 5.40 -16.24 17.97
N PRO A 296 6.46 -17.00 18.27
CA PRO A 296 6.64 -18.33 17.68
C PRO A 296 5.60 -19.33 18.19
N LEU A 297 5.43 -20.43 17.43
CA LEU A 297 4.43 -21.47 17.69
C LEU A 297 4.48 -22.01 19.12
N GLU A 298 5.66 -22.06 19.73
CA GLU A 298 5.87 -22.53 21.10
C GLU A 298 5.19 -21.66 22.17
N SER A 299 4.78 -20.42 21.81
CA SER A 299 4.05 -19.50 22.68
C SER A 299 2.57 -19.84 22.84
N TYR A 300 2.06 -20.76 22.02
CA TYR A 300 0.65 -21.09 21.93
C TYR A 300 0.34 -22.46 22.57
N ARG A 301 -0.92 -22.63 23.01
CA ARG A 301 -1.41 -23.93 23.45
C ARG A 301 -1.59 -24.86 22.28
N PRO A 302 -1.13 -26.11 22.36
CA PRO A 302 -1.41 -27.06 21.29
C PRO A 302 -2.92 -27.26 21.13
N GLN A 303 -3.38 -27.25 19.89
CA GLN A 303 -4.74 -27.60 19.52
C GLN A 303 -4.74 -28.62 18.38
N GLU A 304 -5.82 -29.40 18.26
CA GLU A 304 -5.96 -30.40 17.19
C GLU A 304 -6.10 -29.74 15.81
N TRP A 305 -6.68 -28.54 15.78
CA TRP A 305 -6.91 -27.78 14.55
C TRP A 305 -6.53 -26.31 14.72
N GLY A 306 -5.58 -25.87 13.90
CA GLY A 306 -5.15 -24.48 13.85
C GLY A 306 -4.23 -24.05 15.01
N LEU A 307 -4.02 -22.75 15.12
CA LEU A 307 -3.23 -22.14 16.18
C LEU A 307 -4.10 -21.98 17.43
N GLY A 308 -3.60 -22.46 18.56
CA GLY A 308 -4.28 -22.30 19.87
C GLY A 308 -4.21 -20.88 20.41
N ASN A 309 -4.85 -20.66 21.55
CA ASN A 309 -4.69 -19.38 22.26
C ASN A 309 -3.27 -19.24 22.80
N ILE A 310 -2.81 -17.98 22.90
CA ILE A 310 -1.54 -17.66 23.55
C ILE A 310 -1.55 -18.22 24.99
N ASP A 311 -0.45 -18.83 25.38
CA ASP A 311 -0.22 -19.28 26.76
C ASP A 311 0.75 -18.27 27.43
N PRO A 312 0.29 -17.55 28.47
CA PRO A 312 1.13 -16.50 29.07
C PRO A 312 2.44 -17.02 29.65
N GLU A 313 2.45 -18.25 30.24
CA GLU A 313 3.65 -18.82 30.82
C GLU A 313 4.64 -19.24 29.74
N ARG A 314 4.17 -19.87 28.68
CA ARG A 314 4.98 -20.21 27.50
C ARG A 314 5.54 -18.96 26.80
N LEU A 315 4.69 -17.96 26.60
CA LEU A 315 5.11 -16.69 26.00
C LEU A 315 6.20 -16.03 26.84
N ALA A 316 6.07 -15.99 28.16
CA ALA A 316 7.08 -15.43 29.05
C ALA A 316 8.45 -16.14 28.90
N LEU A 317 8.45 -17.49 28.84
CA LEU A 317 9.66 -18.29 28.61
C LEU A 317 10.28 -18.01 27.24
N VAL A 318 9.46 -17.91 26.19
CA VAL A 318 9.88 -17.57 24.83
C VAL A 318 10.50 -16.16 24.77
N LEU A 319 9.83 -15.18 25.35
CA LEU A 319 10.33 -13.80 25.40
C LEU A 319 11.65 -13.71 26.17
N ALA A 320 11.79 -14.41 27.30
CA ALA A 320 13.05 -14.47 28.04
C ALA A 320 14.19 -15.05 27.18
N SER A 321 13.92 -16.15 26.47
CA SER A 321 14.88 -16.77 25.55
C SER A 321 15.25 -15.84 24.39
N LEU A 322 14.26 -15.19 23.76
CA LEU A 322 14.51 -14.20 22.69
C LEU A 322 15.30 -13.00 23.19
N GLY A 323 15.05 -12.51 24.40
CA GLY A 323 15.82 -11.45 25.03
C GLY A 323 17.29 -11.81 25.19
N GLN A 324 17.62 -13.08 25.54
CA GLN A 324 18.99 -13.57 25.60
C GLN A 324 19.63 -13.61 24.21
N VAL A 325 18.93 -14.20 23.21
CA VAL A 325 19.40 -14.26 21.84
C VAL A 325 19.72 -12.87 21.28
N LEU A 326 18.84 -11.91 21.52
CA LEU A 326 19.05 -10.54 21.02
C LEU A 326 20.23 -9.84 21.70
N ARG A 327 20.46 -10.09 22.99
CA ARG A 327 21.67 -9.60 23.68
C ARG A 327 22.95 -10.16 23.06
N ASP A 328 22.96 -11.47 22.78
CA ASP A 328 24.11 -12.15 22.21
C ASP A 328 24.40 -11.71 20.76
N LEU A 329 23.39 -11.40 19.99
CA LEU A 329 23.50 -10.86 18.64
C LEU A 329 23.93 -9.40 18.57
N GLY A 330 23.79 -8.65 19.68
CA GLY A 330 24.13 -7.22 19.73
C GLY A 330 23.26 -6.38 18.79
N PRO A 331 21.93 -6.31 18.98
CA PRO A 331 21.03 -5.74 18.00
C PRO A 331 21.26 -4.24 17.78
N THR A 332 21.30 -3.86 16.52
CA THR A 332 21.22 -2.48 16.08
C THR A 332 19.78 -2.03 15.83
N GLN A 333 18.82 -2.94 15.89
CA GLN A 333 17.42 -2.72 15.54
C GLN A 333 16.48 -2.74 16.75
N SER A 334 15.39 -1.99 16.67
CA SER A 334 14.23 -2.14 17.56
C SER A 334 13.45 -3.37 17.16
N VAL A 335 13.33 -4.34 18.07
CA VAL A 335 12.61 -5.60 17.85
C VAL A 335 11.29 -5.57 18.58
N GLN A 336 10.21 -5.88 17.86
CA GLN A 336 8.90 -6.13 18.43
C GLN A 336 8.44 -7.55 18.12
N ILE A 337 7.79 -8.19 19.10
CA ILE A 337 7.12 -9.48 18.95
C ILE A 337 5.61 -9.24 18.99
N CYS A 338 4.90 -9.74 18.00
CA CYS A 338 3.45 -9.64 17.89
C CYS A 338 2.80 -11.01 18.13
N THR A 339 1.83 -11.08 19.03
CA THR A 339 0.98 -12.25 19.13
C THR A 339 -0.10 -12.21 18.05
N ASP A 340 -0.58 -13.37 17.62
CA ASP A 340 -1.72 -13.44 16.72
C ASP A 340 -2.97 -12.82 17.34
N PHE A 341 -3.94 -12.55 16.47
CA PHE A 341 -5.22 -11.99 16.85
C PHE A 341 -5.92 -12.86 17.91
N CYS A 342 -6.04 -12.35 19.11
CA CYS A 342 -6.74 -13.03 20.18
C CYS A 342 -8.25 -12.81 20.03
N HIS A 343 -9.01 -13.87 19.72
CA HIS A 343 -10.47 -13.81 19.60
C HIS A 343 -11.17 -13.28 20.88
N HIS A 344 -10.55 -13.43 22.05
CA HIS A 344 -11.08 -12.91 23.31
C HIS A 344 -10.83 -11.43 23.53
N GLN A 345 -9.77 -10.86 22.94
CA GLN A 345 -9.39 -9.47 23.15
C GLN A 345 -9.59 -8.58 21.91
N ASN A 346 -9.92 -9.18 20.77
CA ASN A 346 -10.06 -8.49 19.47
C ASN A 346 -8.84 -7.64 19.06
N LYS A 347 -7.64 -7.94 19.56
CA LYS A 347 -6.41 -7.18 19.28
C LYS A 347 -5.18 -8.09 19.34
N CYS A 348 -4.22 -7.80 18.47
CA CYS A 348 -2.85 -8.30 18.60
C CYS A 348 -2.16 -7.58 19.77
N GLN A 349 -1.28 -8.27 20.46
CA GLN A 349 -0.44 -7.68 21.50
C GLN A 349 0.98 -7.54 20.96
N PHE A 350 1.58 -6.38 21.22
CA PHE A 350 2.93 -6.06 20.76
C PHE A 350 3.86 -5.94 21.98
N TYR A 351 4.95 -6.69 21.96
CA TYR A 351 5.97 -6.67 23.01
C TYR A 351 7.25 -6.07 22.42
N SER A 352 7.71 -4.97 22.98
CA SER A 352 8.95 -4.29 22.61
C SER A 352 10.04 -4.61 23.62
N LEU A 353 11.27 -4.85 23.15
CA LEU A 353 12.42 -5.04 24.01
C LEU A 353 12.90 -3.67 24.51
N GLY A 354 12.85 -3.46 25.81
CA GLY A 354 13.36 -2.25 26.45
C GLY A 354 14.90 -2.20 26.53
N PRO A 355 15.48 -1.05 26.81
CA PRO A 355 16.94 -0.89 26.94
C PRO A 355 17.55 -1.65 28.11
N ASP A 356 16.75 -2.00 29.11
CA ASP A 356 17.12 -2.84 30.26
C ASP A 356 17.05 -4.34 29.95
N GLY A 357 16.63 -4.70 28.72
CA GLY A 357 16.44 -6.08 28.29
C GLY A 357 15.11 -6.72 28.74
N SER A 358 14.21 -5.93 29.32
CA SER A 358 12.85 -6.37 29.65
C SER A 358 11.91 -6.22 28.45
N TRP A 359 10.90 -7.10 28.35
CA TRP A 359 9.84 -6.96 27.35
C TRP A 359 8.68 -6.16 27.94
N VAL A 360 8.30 -5.10 27.21
CA VAL A 360 7.20 -4.22 27.61
C VAL A 360 6.06 -4.35 26.59
N LEU A 361 4.85 -4.57 27.13
CA LEU A 361 3.64 -4.52 26.30
C LEU A 361 3.40 -3.09 25.81
N THR A 362 3.26 -2.92 24.50
CA THR A 362 2.97 -1.64 23.86
C THR A 362 1.57 -1.66 23.27
N GLU A 363 0.84 -0.54 23.37
CA GLU A 363 -0.53 -0.45 22.88
C GLU A 363 -0.62 -0.45 21.36
N GLU A 364 0.46 -0.02 20.69
CA GLU A 364 0.53 0.04 19.23
C GLU A 364 1.76 -0.72 18.74
N GLY A 365 1.55 -1.56 17.72
CA GLY A 365 2.65 -2.03 16.88
C GLY A 365 3.34 -0.85 16.19
N LEU A 366 4.54 -1.09 15.69
CA LEU A 366 5.17 -0.18 14.73
C LEU A 366 4.11 0.20 13.69
N PRO A 367 3.94 1.50 13.38
CA PRO A 367 2.92 1.91 12.43
C PRO A 367 3.03 1.01 11.21
N SER A 368 1.91 0.36 10.86
CA SER A 368 1.85 -0.50 9.67
C SER A 368 2.40 0.30 8.49
N LEU A 369 3.12 -0.34 7.61
CA LEU A 369 3.73 0.32 6.44
C LEU A 369 2.72 1.08 5.59
N SER A 370 1.43 0.73 5.69
CA SER A 370 0.31 1.49 5.13
C SER A 370 0.17 2.92 5.72
N ALA A 371 0.71 3.16 6.91
CA ALA A 371 0.72 4.49 7.55
C ALA A 371 1.97 5.32 7.23
N LEU A 372 3.03 4.70 6.68
CA LEU A 372 4.25 5.42 6.30
C LEU A 372 4.18 6.05 4.91
N SER A 373 3.10 5.82 4.17
CA SER A 373 2.80 6.46 2.88
C SER A 373 1.73 7.55 3.06
N VAL A 374 2.02 8.54 3.92
CA VAL A 374 1.24 9.79 4.04
C VAL A 374 2.10 10.97 3.67
#